data_8a851b9dff0f2479d045be20d5f72ce3
#
_entry.id   8a851b9dff0f2479d045be20d5f72ce3
#
_cell.length_a   1.000
_cell.length_b   1.000
_cell.length_c   1.000
_cell.angle_alpha   90.00
_cell.angle_beta   90.00
_cell.angle_gamma   90.00
#
_symmetry.space_group_name_H-M   'P 1'
#
loop_
_entity.id
_entity.type
_entity.pdbx_description
1 polymer ?
#
loop_
_entity_poly.entity_id
_entity_poly.type
_entity_poly.pdbx_seq_one_letter_code
_entity_poly.pdbx_strand_id
1 'polypeptide(L)'
;MRILGPLHSSEQLRAEVDTIVRSGRSGPLHHDLFREAWNQYHENPRSALVIGMAAAELSVKHCISTLVPDAEWLATNLPTPPLVRMLIEYLPKLPARHKLDGQVKPPPPDVLEVLRNGVNIRNQLSHAGTVNPSVEKVEEILQAVHDLLWLIDFYSGSEWALAFLRPETRNHLGAA
;
A
#
# COMPACT_ATOMS: atom_id res chain seq x y z
N MET A 1 -8.99 19.77 -10.12
CA MET A 1 -8.36 18.81 -9.22
C MET A 1 -6.88 19.18 -9.07
N ARG A 2 -6.50 19.85 -7.97
CA ARG A 2 -5.09 20.22 -7.69
C ARG A 2 -4.54 19.22 -6.69
N ILE A 3 -3.83 18.22 -7.16
CA ILE A 3 -2.94 17.40 -6.33
C ILE A 3 -1.53 17.91 -6.61
N LEU A 4 -1.12 18.96 -5.94
CA LEU A 4 0.28 19.36 -5.81
C LEU A 4 0.37 20.24 -4.57
N GLY A 5 0.56 19.58 -3.42
CA GLY A 5 1.26 20.23 -2.31
C GLY A 5 2.68 20.58 -2.77
N PRO A 6 3.38 21.50 -2.08
CA PRO A 6 4.71 21.89 -2.48
C PRO A 6 5.60 20.65 -2.51
N LEU A 7 5.99 20.23 -3.71
CA LEU A 7 7.07 19.28 -3.93
C LEU A 7 8.34 19.92 -3.35
N HIS A 8 8.65 19.68 -2.10
CA HIS A 8 10.02 19.71 -1.66
C HIS A 8 10.69 18.53 -2.39
N SER A 9 11.07 18.79 -3.65
CA SER A 9 11.97 17.90 -4.34
C SER A 9 13.33 18.08 -3.67
N SER A 10 13.55 17.33 -2.59
CA SER A 10 14.87 17.24 -2.03
C SER A 10 15.80 16.73 -3.14
N GLU A 11 17.01 17.22 -3.22
CA GLU A 11 18.02 16.68 -4.14
C GLU A 11 18.15 15.16 -3.99
N GLN A 12 17.87 14.63 -2.80
CA GLN A 12 17.83 13.22 -2.49
C GLN A 12 16.77 12.46 -3.30
N LEU A 13 15.52 12.96 -3.37
CA LEU A 13 14.46 12.33 -4.16
C LEU A 13 14.82 12.31 -5.65
N ARG A 14 15.39 13.40 -6.17
CA ARG A 14 15.86 13.45 -7.56
C ARG A 14 16.99 12.46 -7.81
N ALA A 15 17.95 12.35 -6.91
CA ALA A 15 19.07 11.41 -7.03
C ALA A 15 18.59 9.95 -6.97
N GLU A 16 17.62 9.62 -6.10
CA GLU A 16 17.02 8.28 -6.05
C GLU A 16 16.23 7.96 -7.32
N VAL A 17 15.38 8.88 -7.80
CA VAL A 17 14.64 8.71 -9.06
C VAL A 17 15.62 8.55 -10.24
N ASP A 18 16.64 9.39 -10.34
CA ASP A 18 17.68 9.27 -11.37
C ASP A 18 18.40 7.93 -11.30
N THR A 19 18.68 7.43 -10.10
CA THR A 19 19.35 6.16 -9.90
C THR A 19 18.45 5.00 -10.35
N ILE A 20 17.15 5.03 -10.00
CA ILE A 20 16.17 4.03 -10.44
C ILE A 20 16.03 4.05 -11.97
N VAL A 21 15.87 5.24 -12.56
CA VAL A 21 15.74 5.39 -14.02
C VAL A 21 16.99 4.89 -14.75
N ARG A 22 18.19 5.25 -14.28
CA ARG A 22 19.45 4.82 -14.89
C ARG A 22 19.75 3.33 -14.72
N SER A 23 19.27 2.73 -13.62
CA SER A 23 19.49 1.31 -13.38
C SER A 23 18.57 0.39 -14.20
N GLY A 24 17.60 0.97 -14.94
CA GLY A 24 16.58 0.19 -15.66
C GLY A 24 15.69 -0.65 -14.76
N ARG A 25 15.73 -0.41 -13.43
CA ARG A 25 14.86 -1.10 -12.48
C ARG A 25 13.44 -0.58 -12.64
N SER A 26 12.51 -1.47 -12.89
CA SER A 26 11.09 -1.19 -12.66
C SER A 26 10.88 -0.89 -11.17
N GLY A 27 9.95 0.00 -10.85
CA GLY A 27 9.50 0.20 -9.48
C GLY A 27 9.04 -1.11 -8.83
N PRO A 28 8.83 -1.14 -7.51
CA PRO A 28 8.31 -2.33 -6.85
C PRO A 28 6.98 -2.75 -7.49
N LEU A 29 6.83 -4.06 -7.76
CA LEU A 29 5.67 -4.62 -8.46
C LEU A 29 4.31 -4.18 -7.88
N HIS A 30 4.23 -4.00 -6.56
CA HIS A 30 2.99 -3.55 -5.92
C HIS A 30 2.57 -2.13 -6.34
N HIS A 31 3.51 -1.23 -6.64
CA HIS A 31 3.18 0.09 -7.20
C HIS A 31 2.75 0.01 -8.66
N ASP A 32 3.33 -0.88 -9.44
CA ASP A 32 2.93 -1.09 -10.84
C ASP A 32 1.51 -1.65 -10.91
N LEU A 33 1.18 -2.65 -10.09
CA LEU A 33 -0.18 -3.19 -9.98
C LEU A 33 -1.18 -2.15 -9.47
N PHE A 34 -0.80 -1.35 -8.48
CA PHE A 34 -1.66 -0.27 -8.00
C PHE A 34 -1.99 0.73 -9.12
N ARG A 35 -0.98 1.14 -9.88
CA ARG A 35 -1.17 2.07 -11.00
C ARG A 35 -2.07 1.47 -12.09
N GLU A 36 -1.92 0.17 -12.39
CA GLU A 36 -2.80 -0.55 -13.30
C GLU A 36 -4.24 -0.55 -12.80
N ALA A 37 -4.47 -0.90 -11.53
CA ALA A 37 -5.77 -0.87 -10.90
C ALA A 37 -6.40 0.53 -10.97
N TRP A 38 -5.63 1.56 -10.64
CA TRP A 38 -6.08 2.95 -10.65
C TRP A 38 -6.47 3.43 -12.06
N ASN A 39 -5.75 3.01 -13.08
CA ASN A 39 -6.01 3.44 -14.46
C ASN A 39 -7.30 2.85 -15.04
N GLN A 40 -7.78 1.72 -14.51
CA GLN A 40 -8.91 0.99 -15.10
C GLN A 40 -10.17 0.94 -14.22
N TYR A 41 -10.18 1.50 -13.00
CA TYR A 41 -11.28 1.30 -12.06
C TYR A 41 -12.63 1.86 -12.54
N HIS A 42 -12.63 2.89 -13.37
CA HIS A 42 -13.84 3.41 -13.98
C HIS A 42 -14.45 2.46 -15.03
N GLU A 43 -13.61 1.81 -15.83
CA GLU A 43 -14.05 0.95 -16.93
C GLU A 43 -14.28 -0.49 -16.46
N ASN A 44 -13.44 -0.96 -15.54
CA ASN A 44 -13.48 -2.34 -15.03
C ASN A 44 -13.27 -2.41 -13.52
N PRO A 45 -14.26 -1.98 -12.71
CA PRO A 45 -14.13 -1.91 -11.26
C PRO A 45 -13.81 -3.26 -10.61
N ARG A 46 -14.32 -4.38 -11.15
CA ARG A 46 -14.01 -5.72 -10.60
C ARG A 46 -12.53 -6.08 -10.74
N SER A 47 -11.97 -5.91 -11.93
CA SER A 47 -10.56 -6.21 -12.18
C SER A 47 -9.67 -5.25 -11.38
N ALA A 48 -10.00 -3.97 -11.35
CA ALA A 48 -9.29 -2.96 -10.57
C ALA A 48 -9.23 -3.32 -9.08
N LEU A 49 -10.36 -3.76 -8.49
CA LEU A 49 -10.39 -4.21 -7.11
C LEU A 49 -9.45 -5.40 -6.87
N VAL A 50 -9.51 -6.43 -7.73
CA VAL A 50 -8.67 -7.63 -7.57
C VAL A 50 -7.19 -7.26 -7.66
N ILE A 51 -6.79 -6.45 -8.64
CA ILE A 51 -5.42 -6.01 -8.86
C ILE A 51 -4.95 -5.10 -7.70
N GLY A 52 -5.79 -4.15 -7.27
CA GLY A 52 -5.49 -3.26 -6.15
C GLY A 52 -5.29 -4.01 -4.82
N MET A 53 -6.13 -5.01 -4.55
CA MET A 53 -5.95 -5.86 -3.36
C MET A 53 -4.71 -6.75 -3.45
N ALA A 54 -4.35 -7.22 -4.63
CA ALA A 54 -3.08 -7.92 -4.85
C ALA A 54 -1.88 -7.01 -4.60
N ALA A 55 -1.95 -5.74 -5.02
CA ALA A 55 -0.92 -4.74 -4.71
C ALA A 55 -0.75 -4.56 -3.19
N ALA A 56 -1.85 -4.45 -2.44
CA ALA A 56 -1.81 -4.35 -0.97
C ALA A 56 -1.16 -5.57 -0.32
N GLU A 57 -1.51 -6.78 -0.76
CA GLU A 57 -0.92 -8.02 -0.23
C GLU A 57 0.58 -8.13 -0.54
N LEU A 58 0.98 -7.77 -1.77
CA LEU A 58 2.38 -7.78 -2.19
C LEU A 58 3.22 -6.73 -1.47
N SER A 59 2.67 -5.55 -1.17
CA SER A 59 3.40 -4.52 -0.42
C SER A 59 3.78 -5.00 0.98
N VAL A 60 2.86 -5.67 1.68
CA VAL A 60 3.14 -6.25 3.01
C VAL A 60 4.18 -7.37 2.93
N LYS A 61 4.08 -8.25 1.93
CA LYS A 61 5.09 -9.30 1.71
C LYS A 61 6.46 -8.71 1.43
N HIS A 62 6.53 -7.67 0.58
CA HIS A 62 7.77 -6.96 0.28
C HIS A 62 8.37 -6.30 1.53
N CYS A 63 7.54 -5.64 2.34
CA CYS A 63 7.98 -5.06 3.61
C CYS A 63 8.61 -6.12 4.53
N ILE A 64 7.95 -7.27 4.69
CA ILE A 64 8.45 -8.36 5.53
C ILE A 64 9.80 -8.85 5.01
N SER A 65 9.92 -9.16 3.71
CA SER A 65 11.17 -9.64 3.11
C SER A 65 12.29 -8.60 3.21
N THR A 66 11.96 -7.32 3.11
CA THR A 66 12.94 -6.22 3.21
C THR A 66 13.44 -6.00 4.63
N LEU A 67 12.55 -6.08 5.62
CA LEU A 67 12.85 -5.80 7.02
C LEU A 67 13.33 -7.04 7.80
N VAL A 68 12.91 -8.23 7.37
CA VAL A 68 13.23 -9.52 7.99
C VAL A 68 13.64 -10.51 6.89
N PRO A 69 14.88 -10.43 6.38
CA PRO A 69 15.33 -11.30 5.28
C PRO A 69 15.15 -12.81 5.55
N ASP A 70 15.31 -13.26 6.79
CA ASP A 70 15.09 -14.64 7.18
C ASP A 70 13.63 -15.11 7.01
N ALA A 71 12.67 -14.18 6.90
CA ALA A 71 11.27 -14.46 6.64
C ALA A 71 10.90 -14.42 5.14
N GLU A 72 11.85 -14.17 4.23
CA GLU A 72 11.59 -14.05 2.80
C GLU A 72 10.91 -15.30 2.22
N TRP A 73 11.42 -16.48 2.59
CA TRP A 73 10.82 -17.74 2.14
C TRP A 73 9.35 -17.84 2.56
N LEU A 74 9.04 -17.52 3.81
CA LEU A 74 7.67 -17.55 4.33
C LEU A 74 6.78 -16.52 3.61
N ALA A 75 7.25 -15.29 3.47
CA ALA A 75 6.53 -14.23 2.78
C ALA A 75 6.21 -14.60 1.33
N THR A 76 7.17 -15.25 0.64
CA THR A 76 7.01 -15.69 -0.75
C THR A 76 6.01 -16.85 -0.89
N ASN A 77 6.05 -17.82 0.04
CA ASN A 77 5.26 -19.04 -0.06
C ASN A 77 3.90 -18.97 0.64
N LEU A 78 3.58 -17.88 1.33
CA LEU A 78 2.26 -17.68 1.92
C LEU A 78 1.26 -17.30 0.82
N PRO A 79 0.27 -18.16 0.47
CA PRO A 79 -0.56 -17.94 -0.71
C PRO A 79 -1.45 -16.69 -0.58
N THR A 80 -2.12 -16.52 0.55
CA THR A 80 -3.02 -15.38 0.81
C THR A 80 -2.83 -14.92 2.25
N PRO A 81 -2.09 -13.83 2.48
CA PRO A 81 -1.91 -13.34 3.84
C PRO A 81 -3.23 -12.78 4.39
N PRO A 82 -3.50 -12.95 5.69
CA PRO A 82 -4.63 -12.30 6.35
C PRO A 82 -4.31 -10.80 6.55
N LEU A 83 -4.43 -10.02 5.45
CA LEU A 83 -3.91 -8.66 5.31
C LEU A 83 -4.15 -7.79 6.54
N VAL A 84 -5.43 -7.59 6.89
CA VAL A 84 -5.80 -6.66 7.99
C VAL A 84 -5.24 -7.14 9.33
N ARG A 85 -5.23 -8.46 9.57
CA ARG A 85 -4.66 -9.01 10.79
C ARG A 85 -3.14 -8.80 10.85
N MET A 86 -2.46 -8.95 9.71
CA MET A 86 -1.02 -8.67 9.63
C MET A 86 -0.70 -7.20 9.89
N LEU A 87 -1.52 -6.28 9.38
CA LEU A 87 -1.36 -4.85 9.63
C LEU A 87 -1.56 -4.46 11.11
N ILE A 88 -2.47 -5.13 11.81
CA ILE A 88 -2.77 -4.85 13.22
C ILE A 88 -1.78 -5.54 14.18
N GLU A 89 -1.51 -6.83 13.94
CA GLU A 89 -0.81 -7.67 14.93
C GLU A 89 0.68 -7.84 14.63
N TYR A 90 1.08 -7.80 13.36
CA TYR A 90 2.44 -8.13 12.94
C TYR A 90 3.25 -6.90 12.53
N LEU A 91 2.69 -5.98 11.72
CA LEU A 91 3.38 -4.77 11.28
C LEU A 91 4.01 -3.98 12.44
N PRO A 92 3.33 -3.76 13.59
CA PRO A 92 3.92 -3.05 14.72
C PRO A 92 5.15 -3.72 15.35
N LYS A 93 5.39 -5.00 15.05
CA LYS A 93 6.52 -5.80 15.58
C LYS A 93 7.71 -5.84 14.63
N LEU A 94 7.54 -5.35 13.39
CA LEU A 94 8.63 -5.36 12.41
C LEU A 94 9.73 -4.35 12.80
N PRO A 95 10.99 -4.65 12.50
CA PRO A 95 12.13 -3.76 12.74
C PRO A 95 12.17 -2.66 11.66
N ALA A 96 11.14 -1.80 11.62
CA ALA A 96 11.02 -0.75 10.63
C ALA A 96 12.21 0.22 10.67
N ARG A 97 12.63 0.68 9.49
CA ARG A 97 13.73 1.63 9.33
C ARG A 97 13.36 3.03 9.80
N HIS A 98 12.11 3.43 9.55
CA HIS A 98 11.52 4.68 10.06
C HIS A 98 10.35 4.36 10.97
N LYS A 99 10.09 5.26 11.93
CA LYS A 99 9.03 5.10 12.93
C LYS A 99 8.33 6.43 13.15
N LEU A 100 7.06 6.38 13.49
CA LEU A 100 6.25 7.52 13.87
C LEU A 100 6.21 7.62 15.41
N ASP A 101 6.72 8.70 15.98
CA ASP A 101 6.85 8.89 17.44
C ASP A 101 7.54 7.68 18.11
N GLY A 102 8.58 7.12 17.45
CA GLY A 102 9.32 5.99 17.96
C GLY A 102 8.62 4.62 17.82
N GLN A 103 7.46 4.56 17.20
CA GLN A 103 6.63 3.36 17.04
C GLN A 103 6.32 3.06 15.58
N VAL A 104 6.07 1.80 15.29
CA VAL A 104 5.46 1.36 14.03
C VAL A 104 3.95 1.31 14.26
N LYS A 105 3.24 2.31 13.74
CA LYS A 105 1.79 2.43 13.90
C LYS A 105 1.08 1.65 12.77
N PRO A 106 0.00 0.90 13.05
CA PRO A 106 -0.84 0.35 11.99
C PRO A 106 -1.52 1.49 11.20
N PRO A 107 -2.04 1.22 9.99
CA PRO A 107 -2.94 2.16 9.32
C PRO A 107 -4.09 2.58 10.24
N PRO A 108 -4.66 3.80 10.05
CA PRO A 108 -5.82 4.26 10.81
C PRO A 108 -7.00 3.28 10.77
N PRO A 109 -7.89 3.27 11.80
CA PRO A 109 -9.01 2.33 11.88
C PRO A 109 -9.96 2.39 10.68
N ASP A 110 -10.22 3.57 10.14
CA ASP A 110 -11.03 3.78 8.93
C ASP A 110 -10.38 3.17 7.68
N VAL A 111 -9.08 3.35 7.50
CA VAL A 111 -8.31 2.70 6.42
C VAL A 111 -8.35 1.17 6.57
N LEU A 112 -8.16 0.65 7.78
CA LEU A 112 -8.23 -0.78 8.05
C LEU A 112 -9.61 -1.36 7.76
N GLU A 113 -10.69 -0.64 8.07
CA GLU A 113 -12.07 -1.05 7.78
C GLU A 113 -12.33 -1.11 6.27
N VAL A 114 -11.88 -0.10 5.53
CA VAL A 114 -12.01 -0.08 4.07
C VAL A 114 -11.20 -1.22 3.43
N LEU A 115 -9.98 -1.49 3.90
CA LEU A 115 -9.18 -2.63 3.43
C LEU A 115 -9.86 -3.98 3.75
N ARG A 116 -10.49 -4.12 4.93
CA ARG A 116 -11.27 -5.32 5.30
C ARG A 116 -12.43 -5.54 4.34
N ASN A 117 -13.15 -4.47 3.99
CA ASN A 117 -14.22 -4.52 3.00
C ASN A 117 -13.69 -4.93 1.62
N GLY A 118 -12.53 -4.40 1.20
CA GLY A 118 -11.85 -4.78 -0.04
C GLY A 118 -11.52 -6.29 -0.08
N VAL A 119 -10.96 -6.84 0.99
CA VAL A 119 -10.69 -8.29 1.13
C VAL A 119 -11.98 -9.10 0.98
N ASN A 120 -13.06 -8.70 1.66
CA ASN A 120 -14.33 -9.41 1.63
C ASN A 120 -14.95 -9.41 0.22
N ILE A 121 -14.98 -8.26 -0.45
CA ILE A 121 -15.53 -8.15 -1.81
C ILE A 121 -14.68 -8.98 -2.79
N ARG A 122 -13.34 -8.89 -2.71
CA ARG A 122 -12.44 -9.69 -3.53
C ARG A 122 -12.67 -11.20 -3.35
N ASN A 123 -12.85 -11.64 -2.11
CA ASN A 123 -13.16 -13.05 -1.83
C ASN A 123 -14.50 -13.47 -2.41
N GLN A 124 -15.54 -12.64 -2.30
CA GLN A 124 -16.84 -12.91 -2.91
C GLN A 124 -16.75 -12.98 -4.44
N LEU A 125 -15.99 -12.10 -5.07
CA LEU A 125 -15.71 -12.15 -6.52
C LEU A 125 -15.06 -13.46 -6.93
N SER A 126 -14.07 -13.93 -6.16
CA SER A 126 -13.31 -15.14 -6.46
C SER A 126 -14.13 -16.42 -6.27
N HIS A 127 -15.08 -16.44 -5.34
CA HIS A 127 -15.83 -17.66 -4.99
C HIS A 127 -17.24 -17.70 -5.56
N ALA A 128 -17.92 -16.57 -5.69
CA ALA A 128 -19.32 -16.53 -6.09
C ALA A 128 -19.59 -15.85 -7.44
N GLY A 129 -18.68 -15.03 -7.94
CA GLY A 129 -18.80 -14.33 -9.24
C GLY A 129 -19.97 -13.35 -9.35
N THR A 130 -20.76 -13.17 -8.27
CA THR A 130 -22.06 -12.47 -8.32
C THR A 130 -22.00 -11.03 -7.87
N VAL A 131 -20.89 -10.59 -7.27
CA VAL A 131 -20.74 -9.22 -6.75
C VAL A 131 -20.28 -8.27 -7.85
N ASN A 132 -20.93 -7.12 -7.94
CA ASN A 132 -20.52 -6.05 -8.83
C ASN A 132 -20.29 -4.78 -7.98
N PRO A 133 -19.05 -4.53 -7.52
CA PRO A 133 -18.77 -3.34 -6.73
C PRO A 133 -18.99 -2.07 -7.58
N SER A 134 -19.53 -1.01 -6.97
CA SER A 134 -19.64 0.28 -7.64
C SER A 134 -18.26 0.91 -7.82
N VAL A 135 -18.16 1.85 -8.77
CA VAL A 135 -16.93 2.60 -9.06
C VAL A 135 -16.46 3.35 -7.82
N GLU A 136 -17.39 4.00 -7.11
CA GLU A 136 -17.10 4.77 -5.89
C GLU A 136 -16.54 3.87 -4.77
N LYS A 137 -17.09 2.66 -4.64
CA LYS A 137 -16.61 1.70 -3.65
C LYS A 137 -15.21 1.18 -3.97
N VAL A 138 -14.91 0.98 -5.24
CA VAL A 138 -13.56 0.58 -5.68
C VAL A 138 -12.58 1.73 -5.51
N GLU A 139 -12.98 2.96 -5.83
CA GLU A 139 -12.16 4.16 -5.60
C GLU A 139 -11.80 4.31 -4.12
N GLU A 140 -12.78 4.19 -3.22
CA GLU A 140 -12.55 4.23 -1.76
C GLU A 140 -11.51 3.18 -1.32
N ILE A 141 -11.63 1.95 -1.82
CA ILE A 141 -10.70 0.87 -1.50
C ILE A 141 -9.31 1.16 -2.08
N LEU A 142 -9.22 1.64 -3.30
CA LEU A 142 -7.94 1.99 -3.92
C LEU A 142 -7.25 3.15 -3.18
N GLN A 143 -8.00 4.12 -2.66
CA GLN A 143 -7.45 5.18 -1.82
C GLN A 143 -6.85 4.63 -0.50
N ALA A 144 -7.51 3.64 0.10
CA ALA A 144 -6.97 2.97 1.28
C ALA A 144 -5.71 2.13 0.96
N VAL A 145 -5.70 1.48 -0.21
CA VAL A 145 -4.50 0.77 -0.71
C VAL A 145 -3.36 1.75 -0.96
N HIS A 146 -3.64 2.90 -1.58
CA HIS A 146 -2.65 3.96 -1.79
C HIS A 146 -1.95 4.35 -0.47
N ASP A 147 -2.73 4.67 0.57
CA ASP A 147 -2.15 5.04 1.86
C ASP A 147 -1.36 3.90 2.49
N LEU A 148 -1.83 2.66 2.34
CA LEU A 148 -1.09 1.50 2.80
C LEU A 148 0.27 1.37 2.11
N LEU A 149 0.33 1.49 0.78
CA LEU A 149 1.59 1.35 0.04
C LEU A 149 2.64 2.37 0.51
N TRP A 150 2.25 3.65 0.60
CA TRP A 150 3.18 4.69 1.03
C TRP A 150 3.59 4.57 2.49
N LEU A 151 2.69 4.12 3.36
CA LEU A 151 3.05 3.84 4.75
C LEU A 151 4.06 2.68 4.87
N ILE A 152 3.88 1.63 4.07
CA ILE A 152 4.81 0.49 3.98
C ILE A 152 6.17 0.93 3.45
N ASP A 153 6.21 1.77 2.41
CA ASP A 153 7.46 2.32 1.88
C ASP A 153 8.21 3.16 2.91
N PHE A 154 7.49 3.97 3.68
CA PHE A 154 8.08 4.71 4.79
C PHE A 154 8.73 3.77 5.80
N TYR A 155 8.03 2.75 6.27
CA TYR A 155 8.59 1.78 7.21
C TYR A 155 9.75 0.97 6.62
N SER A 156 9.75 0.77 5.32
CA SER A 156 10.82 0.07 4.60
C SER A 156 12.07 0.92 4.34
N GLY A 157 12.00 2.25 4.56
CA GLY A 157 13.16 3.15 4.53
C GLY A 157 13.05 4.36 3.60
N SER A 158 11.90 4.60 2.99
CA SER A 158 11.65 5.77 2.12
C SER A 158 11.00 6.89 2.93
N GLU A 159 11.79 7.74 3.59
CA GLU A 159 11.29 8.80 4.47
C GLU A 159 10.29 9.74 3.76
N TRP A 160 10.56 10.04 2.50
CA TRP A 160 9.71 10.90 1.67
C TRP A 160 8.31 10.34 1.40
N ALA A 161 8.10 9.04 1.61
CA ALA A 161 6.83 8.37 1.33
C ALA A 161 5.65 8.93 2.15
N LEU A 162 5.91 9.45 3.35
CA LEU A 162 4.88 10.09 4.17
C LEU A 162 4.21 11.29 3.49
N ALA A 163 4.91 12.00 2.62
CA ALA A 163 4.37 13.15 1.90
C ALA A 163 3.24 12.76 0.92
N PHE A 164 3.17 11.49 0.53
CA PHE A 164 2.16 10.97 -0.38
C PHE A 164 0.92 10.40 0.31
N LEU A 165 0.95 10.23 1.63
CA LEU A 165 -0.26 9.88 2.38
C LEU A 165 -1.32 10.96 2.23
N ARG A 166 -2.59 10.56 2.19
CA ARG A 166 -3.70 11.49 2.25
C ARG A 166 -3.64 12.30 3.56
N PRO A 167 -4.07 13.57 3.56
CA PRO A 167 -3.98 14.44 4.74
C PRO A 167 -4.64 13.82 5.98
N GLU A 168 -5.79 13.15 5.81
CA GLU A 168 -6.55 12.54 6.90
C GLU A 168 -5.72 11.41 7.55
N THR A 169 -5.15 10.54 6.74
CA THR A 169 -4.29 9.44 7.19
C THR A 169 -3.04 9.96 7.89
N ARG A 170 -2.39 10.96 7.31
CA ARG A 170 -1.19 11.58 7.86
C ARG A 170 -1.46 12.24 9.21
N ASN A 171 -2.56 13.00 9.33
CA ASN A 171 -2.97 13.64 10.57
C ASN A 171 -3.25 12.60 11.67
N HIS A 172 -3.96 11.52 11.35
CA HIS A 172 -4.25 10.44 12.30
C HIS A 172 -2.96 9.78 12.81
N LEU A 173 -1.97 9.62 11.96
CA LEU A 173 -0.68 9.03 12.31
C LEU A 173 0.23 9.98 13.09
N GLY A 174 -0.10 11.28 13.17
CA GLY A 174 0.73 12.31 13.79
C GLY A 174 1.97 12.65 12.95
N ALA A 175 1.88 12.48 11.64
CA ALA A 175 2.96 12.70 10.68
C ALA A 175 2.79 14.05 9.95
N ALA A 176 2.43 15.11 10.69
CA ALA A 176 2.20 16.47 10.17
C ALA A 176 3.51 17.17 9.78
#